data_7fb5e0ca80d0f89de347b0a7a88b7991
#
_entry.id   7fb5e0ca80d0f89de347b0a7a88b7991
#
_cell.length_a   1.000
_cell.length_b   1.000
_cell.length_c   1.000
_cell.angle_alpha   90.00
_cell.angle_beta   90.00
_cell.angle_gamma   90.00
#
_symmetry.space_group_name_H-M   'P 1'
#
loop_
_entity.id
_entity.type
_entity.pdbx_description
1 polymer ?
#
loop_
_entity_poly.entity_id
_entity_poly.type
_entity_poly.pdbx_seq_one_letter_code
_entity_poly.pdbx_strand_id
1 'polypeptide(L)'
;EYITGEAFLYDSDTIQSHFNDLQRDPGTLITYCAVISAIMAFVAARGLQGGVELVSKVFMPVLLVMFIILAFGSNTFEGSSEGLLWYLTPDFSKITFGVILAALGQIFFSVGIALTAGFVFGSYLDRNNSDIPGSVGIVVFFDTAIAILAGLVIFPALFAFGIEPNSGPGLLFVTMASLFKEIPFGMFLGGLFFFLVFIAAFTSIIGLLEAVISTAMDSFKISRIKSVLMCVSMTFILCVPNVLGYST
;
A
#
# COMPACT_ATOMS: atom_id res chain seq x y z
N GLU A 1 -2.09 0.33 -17.40
CA GLU A 1 -0.79 0.30 -18.08
C GLU A 1 0.26 -0.49 -17.29
N TYR A 2 0.55 -0.17 -16.00
CA TYR A 2 1.53 -0.91 -15.20
C TYR A 2 1.13 -2.38 -14.97
N ILE A 3 -0.14 -2.66 -14.70
CA ILE A 3 -0.62 -4.04 -14.47
C ILE A 3 -0.71 -4.81 -15.80
N THR A 4 -1.04 -4.14 -16.90
CA THR A 4 -1.12 -4.75 -18.25
C THR A 4 0.25 -4.93 -18.90
N GLY A 5 1.29 -4.31 -18.34
CA GLY A 5 2.67 -4.40 -18.83
C GLY A 5 3.01 -3.40 -19.93
N GLU A 6 2.06 -2.59 -20.40
CA GLU A 6 2.30 -1.59 -21.44
C GLU A 6 3.33 -0.54 -21.03
N ALA A 7 3.33 -0.14 -19.75
CA ALA A 7 4.28 0.83 -19.21
C ALA A 7 5.76 0.38 -19.38
N PHE A 8 6.03 -0.92 -19.41
CA PHE A 8 7.40 -1.46 -19.53
C PHE A 8 7.94 -1.46 -20.96
N LEU A 9 7.13 -1.06 -21.94
CA LEU A 9 7.57 -0.88 -23.33
C LEU A 9 8.20 0.49 -23.58
N TYR A 10 8.03 1.44 -22.65
CA TYR A 10 8.53 2.80 -22.76
C TYR A 10 9.94 2.96 -22.17
N ASP A 11 10.69 3.96 -22.64
CA ASP A 11 11.97 4.34 -22.03
C ASP A 11 11.76 5.03 -20.67
N SER A 12 12.80 5.03 -19.83
CA SER A 12 12.73 5.59 -18.47
C SER A 12 12.27 7.04 -18.45
N ASP A 13 12.74 7.85 -19.41
CA ASP A 13 12.31 9.25 -19.55
C ASP A 13 10.84 9.34 -19.95
N THR A 14 10.36 8.42 -20.78
CA THR A 14 8.95 8.32 -21.18
C THR A 14 8.09 7.85 -20.01
N ILE A 15 8.55 6.89 -19.19
CA ILE A 15 7.84 6.47 -17.97
C ILE A 15 7.70 7.65 -17.01
N GLN A 16 8.77 8.42 -16.80
CA GLN A 16 8.73 9.62 -15.95
C GLN A 16 7.78 10.68 -16.50
N SER A 17 7.81 10.92 -17.82
CA SER A 17 6.88 11.89 -18.44
C SER A 17 5.44 11.44 -18.36
N HIS A 18 5.14 10.17 -18.62
CA HIS A 18 3.80 9.60 -18.46
C HIS A 18 3.28 9.71 -17.01
N PHE A 19 4.14 9.46 -16.02
CA PHE A 19 3.79 9.62 -14.62
C PHE A 19 3.46 11.08 -14.30
N ASN A 20 4.26 12.02 -14.77
CA ASN A 20 4.05 13.45 -14.59
C ASN A 20 2.78 13.94 -15.34
N ASP A 21 2.56 13.45 -16.57
CA ASP A 21 1.39 13.82 -17.36
C ASP A 21 0.10 13.30 -16.73
N LEU A 22 0.11 12.07 -16.17
CA LEU A 22 -1.00 11.55 -15.41
C LEU A 22 -1.30 12.40 -14.18
N GLN A 23 -0.26 12.84 -13.45
CA GLN A 23 -0.45 13.73 -12.29
C GLN A 23 -1.03 15.08 -12.69
N ARG A 24 -0.75 15.58 -13.89
CA ARG A 24 -1.24 16.86 -14.43
C ARG A 24 -2.61 16.75 -15.09
N ASP A 25 -3.17 15.56 -15.23
CA ASP A 25 -4.52 15.37 -15.79
C ASP A 25 -5.55 15.16 -14.67
N PRO A 26 -6.17 16.24 -14.16
CA PRO A 26 -7.14 16.14 -13.09
C PRO A 26 -8.40 15.37 -13.50
N GLY A 27 -8.75 15.39 -14.79
CA GLY A 27 -9.93 14.69 -15.30
C GLY A 27 -9.80 13.17 -15.14
N THR A 28 -8.68 12.63 -15.59
CA THR A 28 -8.37 11.19 -15.46
C THR A 28 -8.23 10.79 -13.99
N LEU A 29 -7.53 11.57 -13.17
CA LEU A 29 -7.37 11.28 -11.75
C LEU A 29 -8.70 11.29 -11.00
N ILE A 30 -9.57 12.27 -11.24
CA ILE A 30 -10.90 12.34 -10.62
C ILE A 30 -11.74 11.14 -11.05
N THR A 31 -11.65 10.71 -12.31
CA THR A 31 -12.36 9.52 -12.81
C THR A 31 -11.89 8.26 -12.09
N TYR A 32 -10.59 8.06 -11.91
CA TYR A 32 -10.07 6.93 -11.14
C TYR A 32 -10.49 6.98 -9.67
N CYS A 33 -10.44 8.16 -9.04
CA CYS A 33 -10.94 8.35 -7.68
C CYS A 33 -12.43 7.99 -7.57
N ALA A 34 -13.25 8.38 -8.56
CA ALA A 34 -14.68 8.05 -8.57
C ALA A 34 -14.93 6.53 -8.69
N VAL A 35 -14.21 5.86 -9.59
CA VAL A 35 -14.32 4.40 -9.77
C VAL A 35 -13.91 3.65 -8.49
N ILE A 36 -12.75 4.01 -7.91
CA ILE A 36 -12.28 3.39 -6.67
C ILE A 36 -13.26 3.66 -5.54
N SER A 37 -13.77 4.89 -5.41
CA SER A 37 -14.77 5.25 -4.39
C SER A 37 -16.06 4.43 -4.54
N ALA A 38 -16.53 4.20 -5.76
CA ALA A 38 -17.71 3.36 -6.01
C ALA A 38 -17.48 1.90 -5.60
N ILE A 39 -16.30 1.34 -5.91
CA ILE A 39 -15.94 -0.03 -5.50
C ILE A 39 -15.84 -0.11 -3.96
N MET A 40 -15.20 0.86 -3.33
CA MET A 40 -15.10 0.93 -1.86
C MET A 40 -16.49 1.04 -1.21
N ALA A 41 -17.38 1.86 -1.74
CA ALA A 41 -18.75 1.98 -1.24
C ALA A 41 -19.49 0.64 -1.34
N PHE A 42 -19.35 -0.08 -2.46
CA PHE A 42 -19.96 -1.38 -2.65
C PHE A 42 -19.43 -2.43 -1.65
N VAL A 43 -18.12 -2.49 -1.43
CA VAL A 43 -17.51 -3.43 -0.47
C VAL A 43 -17.90 -3.07 0.96
N ALA A 44 -17.80 -1.81 1.34
CA ALA A 44 -18.12 -1.33 2.68
C ALA A 44 -19.62 -1.49 3.01
N ALA A 45 -20.51 -1.32 2.05
CA ALA A 45 -21.96 -1.48 2.24
C ALA A 45 -22.35 -2.94 2.60
N ARG A 46 -21.55 -3.94 2.20
CA ARG A 46 -21.77 -5.34 2.54
C ARG A 46 -21.47 -5.70 4.00
N GLY A 47 -20.91 -4.77 4.75
CA GLY A 47 -20.58 -4.96 6.16
C GLY A 47 -19.17 -5.45 6.38
N LEU A 48 -18.79 -5.57 7.66
CA LEU A 48 -17.44 -5.99 8.04
C LEU A 48 -17.17 -7.43 7.55
N GLN A 49 -18.01 -8.38 7.92
CA GLN A 49 -17.81 -9.81 7.60
C GLN A 49 -18.03 -10.13 6.11
N GLY A 50 -19.06 -9.55 5.48
CA GLY A 50 -19.40 -9.83 4.08
C GLY A 50 -18.61 -9.00 3.05
N GLY A 51 -17.92 -7.96 3.50
CA GLY A 51 -17.16 -7.04 2.65
C GLY A 51 -15.69 -6.96 3.03
N VAL A 52 -15.38 -6.20 4.07
CA VAL A 52 -13.99 -5.87 4.46
C VAL A 52 -13.19 -7.13 4.80
N GLU A 53 -13.74 -7.99 5.66
CA GLU A 53 -13.09 -9.22 6.10
C GLU A 53 -12.88 -10.22 4.95
N LEU A 54 -13.89 -10.37 4.07
CA LEU A 54 -13.80 -11.27 2.92
C LEU A 54 -12.69 -10.83 1.94
N VAL A 55 -12.62 -9.53 1.64
CA VAL A 55 -11.57 -8.96 0.79
C VAL A 55 -10.19 -9.18 1.41
N SER A 56 -10.04 -8.89 2.70
CA SER A 56 -8.76 -9.09 3.40
C SER A 56 -8.36 -10.56 3.46
N LYS A 57 -9.28 -11.47 3.76
CA LYS A 57 -9.01 -12.92 3.81
C LYS A 57 -8.49 -13.50 2.49
N VAL A 58 -8.96 -12.97 1.36
CA VAL A 58 -8.53 -13.44 0.04
C VAL A 58 -7.23 -12.75 -0.38
N PHE A 59 -7.15 -11.44 -0.25
CA PHE A 59 -6.04 -10.67 -0.81
C PHE A 59 -4.77 -10.70 0.04
N MET A 60 -4.88 -10.78 1.37
CA MET A 60 -3.67 -10.81 2.22
C MET A 60 -2.78 -12.04 2.01
N PRO A 61 -3.30 -13.27 1.93
CA PRO A 61 -2.48 -14.42 1.56
C PRO A 61 -1.88 -14.32 0.17
N VAL A 62 -2.66 -13.82 -0.81
CA VAL A 62 -2.17 -13.60 -2.18
C VAL A 62 -1.00 -12.62 -2.16
N LEU A 63 -1.15 -11.50 -1.46
CA LEU A 63 -0.11 -10.49 -1.28
C LEU A 63 1.16 -11.09 -0.67
N LEU A 64 1.05 -11.87 0.39
CA LEU A 64 2.20 -12.50 1.04
C LEU A 64 2.93 -13.46 0.09
N VAL A 65 2.20 -14.32 -0.61
CA VAL A 65 2.78 -15.26 -1.60
C VAL A 65 3.48 -14.50 -2.73
N MET A 66 2.86 -13.43 -3.23
CA MET A 66 3.46 -12.58 -4.27
C MET A 66 4.74 -11.91 -3.80
N PHE A 67 4.78 -11.37 -2.58
CA PHE A 67 6.02 -10.83 -2.00
C PHE A 67 7.13 -11.88 -1.91
N ILE A 68 6.80 -13.08 -1.48
CA ILE A 68 7.77 -14.18 -1.40
C ILE A 68 8.31 -14.51 -2.80
N ILE A 69 7.45 -14.66 -3.79
CA ILE A 69 7.86 -14.95 -5.18
C ILE A 69 8.78 -13.85 -5.72
N LEU A 70 8.40 -12.57 -5.54
CA LEU A 70 9.19 -11.45 -6.01
C LEU A 70 10.52 -11.32 -5.24
N ALA A 71 10.55 -11.58 -3.93
CA ALA A 71 11.78 -11.58 -3.14
C ALA A 71 12.75 -12.65 -3.63
N PHE A 72 12.28 -13.87 -3.89
CA PHE A 72 13.13 -14.91 -4.50
C PHE A 72 13.61 -14.47 -5.89
N GLY A 73 12.73 -13.96 -6.73
CA GLY A 73 13.06 -13.49 -8.07
C GLY A 73 14.12 -12.39 -8.07
N SER A 74 13.95 -11.35 -7.23
CA SER A 74 14.90 -10.22 -7.19
C SER A 74 16.29 -10.62 -6.68
N ASN A 75 16.39 -11.63 -5.83
CA ASN A 75 17.66 -12.12 -5.30
C ASN A 75 18.41 -13.08 -6.25
N THR A 76 17.83 -13.46 -7.38
CA THR A 76 18.51 -14.28 -8.40
C THR A 76 19.33 -13.47 -9.39
N PHE A 77 19.18 -12.13 -9.40
CA PHE A 77 19.92 -11.28 -10.33
C PHE A 77 21.40 -11.19 -9.96
N GLU A 78 22.24 -11.10 -10.95
CA GLU A 78 23.67 -10.90 -10.79
C GLU A 78 23.90 -9.51 -10.14
N GLY A 79 24.70 -9.44 -9.06
CA GLY A 79 24.89 -8.20 -8.28
C GLY A 79 23.85 -7.94 -7.18
N SER A 80 22.77 -8.71 -7.08
CA SER A 80 21.74 -8.54 -6.04
C SER A 80 22.24 -8.70 -4.61
N SER A 81 23.33 -9.46 -4.41
CA SER A 81 23.95 -9.70 -3.10
C SER A 81 24.43 -8.42 -2.43
N GLU A 82 24.88 -7.45 -3.20
CA GLU A 82 25.32 -6.14 -2.69
C GLU A 82 24.15 -5.36 -2.06
N GLY A 83 23.02 -5.33 -2.76
CA GLY A 83 21.78 -4.72 -2.25
C GLY A 83 21.21 -5.44 -1.04
N LEU A 84 21.30 -6.78 -1.02
CA LEU A 84 20.89 -7.59 0.12
C LEU A 84 21.75 -7.27 1.35
N LEU A 85 23.06 -7.23 1.20
CA LEU A 85 23.99 -6.86 2.26
C LEU A 85 23.76 -5.43 2.75
N TRP A 86 23.59 -4.49 1.82
CA TRP A 86 23.30 -3.09 2.16
C TRP A 86 22.02 -2.97 2.99
N TYR A 87 20.98 -3.69 2.62
CA TYR A 87 19.69 -3.64 3.32
C TYR A 87 19.74 -4.30 4.70
N LEU A 88 20.42 -5.46 4.82
CA LEU A 88 20.45 -6.24 6.06
C LEU A 88 21.59 -5.88 7.01
N THR A 89 22.56 -5.05 6.58
CA THR A 89 23.69 -4.66 7.42
C THR A 89 23.33 -3.40 8.21
N PRO A 90 23.17 -3.50 9.55
CA PRO A 90 22.83 -2.34 10.37
C PRO A 90 24.05 -1.41 10.52
N ASP A 91 23.84 -0.14 10.24
CA ASP A 91 24.82 0.91 10.52
C ASP A 91 24.42 1.69 11.79
N PHE A 92 24.92 1.24 12.92
CA PHE A 92 24.63 1.84 14.21
C PHE A 92 25.15 3.29 14.34
N SER A 93 26.10 3.70 13.52
CA SER A 93 26.64 5.07 13.53
C SER A 93 25.61 6.11 13.06
N LYS A 94 24.62 5.68 12.28
CA LYS A 94 23.56 6.54 11.76
C LYS A 94 22.34 6.65 12.68
N ILE A 95 22.33 5.92 13.81
CA ILE A 95 21.21 5.98 14.76
C ILE A 95 21.31 7.27 15.56
N THR A 96 20.54 8.25 15.15
CA THR A 96 20.34 9.51 15.87
C THR A 96 18.98 9.55 16.56
N PHE A 97 18.77 10.49 17.48
CA PHE A 97 17.46 10.69 18.11
C PHE A 97 16.37 10.97 17.04
N GLY A 98 16.70 11.70 15.97
CA GLY A 98 15.81 11.96 14.87
C GLY A 98 15.38 10.67 14.12
N VAL A 99 16.32 9.74 13.90
CA VAL A 99 16.02 8.43 13.30
C VAL A 99 15.10 7.60 14.19
N ILE A 100 15.34 7.59 15.50
CA ILE A 100 14.46 6.90 16.46
C ILE A 100 13.05 7.50 16.43
N LEU A 101 12.93 8.82 16.43
CA LEU A 101 11.64 9.49 16.39
C LEU A 101 10.89 9.23 15.07
N ALA A 102 11.60 9.23 13.95
CA ALA A 102 11.03 8.88 12.65
C ALA A 102 10.54 7.42 12.60
N ALA A 103 11.32 6.49 13.15
CA ALA A 103 10.92 5.07 13.25
C ALA A 103 9.68 4.88 14.13
N LEU A 104 9.61 5.58 15.27
CA LEU A 104 8.41 5.57 16.10
C LEU A 104 7.19 6.12 15.36
N GLY A 105 7.34 7.24 14.64
CA GLY A 105 6.27 7.80 13.81
C GLY A 105 5.77 6.81 12.75
N GLN A 106 6.69 6.10 12.10
CA GLN A 106 6.36 5.07 11.11
C GLN A 106 5.57 3.91 11.74
N ILE A 107 5.99 3.41 12.92
CA ILE A 107 5.28 2.32 13.62
C ILE A 107 3.87 2.76 14.02
N PHE A 108 3.71 3.97 14.55
CA PHE A 108 2.39 4.52 14.92
C PHE A 108 1.45 4.58 13.72
N PHE A 109 1.98 4.87 12.53
CA PHE A 109 1.21 4.91 11.31
C PHE A 109 0.90 3.50 10.78
N SER A 110 1.91 2.62 10.66
CA SER A 110 1.76 1.30 10.01
C SER A 110 0.87 0.35 10.80
N VAL A 111 1.01 0.33 12.13
CA VAL A 111 0.14 -0.48 13.02
C VAL A 111 -1.26 0.14 13.19
N GLY A 112 -1.49 1.35 12.68
CA GLY A 112 -2.81 2.01 12.70
C GLY A 112 -3.20 2.64 14.03
N ILE A 113 -2.28 2.80 14.99
CA ILE A 113 -2.56 3.41 16.28
C ILE A 113 -2.93 4.89 16.10
N ALA A 114 -2.20 5.62 15.27
CA ALA A 114 -2.44 7.03 15.00
C ALA A 114 -3.77 7.31 14.29
N LEU A 115 -4.32 6.30 13.61
CA LEU A 115 -5.53 6.41 12.77
C LEU A 115 -6.79 5.85 13.47
N THR A 116 -6.74 5.63 14.78
CA THR A 116 -7.84 5.06 15.58
C THR A 116 -8.35 3.68 15.11
N ALA A 117 -7.74 3.09 14.08
CA ALA A 117 -8.16 1.80 13.53
C ALA A 117 -8.14 0.69 14.60
N GLY A 118 -7.11 0.65 15.45
CA GLY A 118 -7.01 -0.30 16.54
C GLY A 118 -8.19 -0.24 17.52
N PHE A 119 -8.69 0.95 17.84
CA PHE A 119 -9.87 1.12 18.70
C PHE A 119 -11.14 0.60 18.03
N VAL A 120 -11.33 0.91 16.74
CA VAL A 120 -12.52 0.49 16.01
C VAL A 120 -12.53 -1.01 15.80
N PHE A 121 -11.44 -1.61 15.32
CA PHE A 121 -11.37 -3.07 15.18
C PHE A 121 -11.42 -3.78 16.52
N GLY A 122 -10.84 -3.20 17.58
CA GLY A 122 -10.97 -3.70 18.95
C GLY A 122 -12.41 -3.70 19.45
N SER A 123 -13.24 -2.74 19.05
CA SER A 123 -14.66 -2.69 19.43
C SER A 123 -15.52 -3.80 18.82
N TYR A 124 -15.07 -4.42 17.74
CA TYR A 124 -15.72 -5.56 17.09
C TYR A 124 -15.33 -6.92 17.70
N LEU A 125 -14.33 -6.96 18.57
CA LEU A 125 -13.90 -8.19 19.23
C LEU A 125 -14.88 -8.64 20.30
N ASP A 126 -15.12 -9.95 20.40
CA ASP A 126 -15.93 -10.52 21.46
C ASP A 126 -15.22 -10.39 22.82
N ARG A 127 -15.88 -9.73 23.77
CA ARG A 127 -15.35 -9.38 25.09
C ARG A 127 -14.91 -10.59 25.91
N ASN A 128 -15.53 -11.75 25.69
CA ASN A 128 -15.32 -12.94 26.48
C ASN A 128 -14.37 -13.98 25.85
N ASN A 129 -14.07 -13.83 24.56
CA ASN A 129 -13.39 -14.89 23.80
C ASN A 129 -12.22 -14.37 22.96
N SER A 130 -11.79 -13.11 23.14
CA SER A 130 -10.72 -12.52 22.34
C SER A 130 -9.43 -12.39 23.13
N ASP A 131 -8.35 -12.98 22.60
CA ASP A 131 -6.98 -12.74 23.05
C ASP A 131 -6.41 -11.49 22.37
N ILE A 132 -6.60 -10.32 23.00
CA ILE A 132 -6.12 -9.04 22.47
C ILE A 132 -4.58 -9.01 22.38
N PRO A 133 -3.80 -9.39 23.42
CA PRO A 133 -2.34 -9.41 23.33
C PRO A 133 -1.82 -10.30 22.22
N GLY A 134 -2.36 -11.50 22.06
CA GLY A 134 -1.99 -12.41 20.98
C GLY A 134 -2.32 -11.84 19.61
N SER A 135 -3.48 -11.23 19.45
CA SER A 135 -3.89 -10.57 18.20
C SER A 135 -2.97 -9.41 17.83
N VAL A 136 -2.61 -8.56 18.80
CA VAL A 136 -1.64 -7.47 18.58
C VAL A 136 -0.26 -8.01 18.20
N GLY A 137 0.20 -9.07 18.86
CA GLY A 137 1.46 -9.75 18.54
C GLY A 137 1.50 -10.24 17.08
N ILE A 138 0.40 -10.83 16.62
CA ILE A 138 0.26 -11.27 15.22
C ILE A 138 0.31 -10.08 14.25
N VAL A 139 -0.39 -8.99 14.54
CA VAL A 139 -0.38 -7.78 13.70
C VAL A 139 1.04 -7.22 13.58
N VAL A 140 1.74 -7.02 14.70
CA VAL A 140 3.12 -6.50 14.71
C VAL A 140 4.07 -7.42 13.97
N PHE A 141 3.92 -8.74 14.13
CA PHE A 141 4.74 -9.71 13.42
C PHE A 141 4.56 -9.62 11.91
N PHE A 142 3.32 -9.60 11.41
CA PHE A 142 3.06 -9.53 9.97
C PHE A 142 3.41 -8.16 9.39
N ASP A 143 3.17 -7.06 10.09
CA ASP A 143 3.58 -5.72 9.70
C ASP A 143 5.10 -5.67 9.45
N THR A 144 5.87 -6.14 10.42
CA THR A 144 7.33 -6.21 10.34
C THR A 144 7.80 -7.17 9.23
N ALA A 145 7.20 -8.36 9.12
CA ALA A 145 7.57 -9.36 8.13
C ALA A 145 7.34 -8.86 6.69
N ILE A 146 6.20 -8.20 6.44
CA ILE A 146 5.91 -7.63 5.11
C ILE A 146 6.83 -6.46 4.79
N ALA A 147 7.16 -5.61 5.76
CA ALA A 147 8.11 -4.52 5.57
C ALA A 147 9.51 -5.05 5.20
N ILE A 148 9.97 -6.10 5.87
CA ILE A 148 11.25 -6.76 5.55
C ILE A 148 11.19 -7.41 4.16
N LEU A 149 10.11 -8.13 3.84
CA LEU A 149 9.93 -8.74 2.51
C LEU A 149 9.92 -7.69 1.39
N ALA A 150 9.28 -6.55 1.59
CA ALA A 150 9.28 -5.46 0.62
C ALA A 150 10.71 -4.95 0.35
N GLY A 151 11.52 -4.77 1.40
CA GLY A 151 12.93 -4.41 1.24
C GLY A 151 13.74 -5.49 0.51
N LEU A 152 13.49 -6.77 0.79
CA LEU A 152 14.11 -7.90 0.08
C LEU A 152 13.71 -8.01 -1.40
N VAL A 153 12.59 -7.43 -1.79
CA VAL A 153 12.19 -7.30 -3.21
C VAL A 153 12.94 -6.15 -3.88
N ILE A 154 12.92 -4.98 -3.22
CA ILE A 154 13.32 -3.72 -3.86
C ILE A 154 14.84 -3.57 -3.91
N PHE A 155 15.53 -3.65 -2.77
CA PHE A 155 16.95 -3.29 -2.70
C PHE A 155 17.88 -4.22 -3.51
N PRO A 156 17.75 -5.56 -3.45
CA PRO A 156 18.58 -6.43 -4.28
C PRO A 156 18.45 -6.13 -5.77
N ALA A 157 17.22 -5.87 -6.22
CA ALA A 157 16.95 -5.55 -7.60
C ALA A 157 17.57 -4.19 -8.00
N LEU A 158 17.41 -3.13 -7.19
CA LEU A 158 17.99 -1.80 -7.47
C LEU A 158 19.49 -1.87 -7.63
N PHE A 159 20.19 -2.56 -6.72
CA PHE A 159 21.64 -2.69 -6.76
C PHE A 159 22.12 -3.54 -7.95
N ALA A 160 21.42 -4.63 -8.28
CA ALA A 160 21.74 -5.47 -9.43
C ALA A 160 21.75 -4.68 -10.75
N PHE A 161 20.88 -3.65 -10.86
CA PHE A 161 20.78 -2.82 -12.08
C PHE A 161 21.44 -1.44 -11.92
N GLY A 162 22.19 -1.20 -10.82
CA GLY A 162 22.91 0.06 -10.61
C GLY A 162 22.00 1.27 -10.46
N ILE A 163 20.75 1.08 -10.02
CA ILE A 163 19.78 2.14 -9.83
C ILE A 163 19.89 2.64 -8.39
N GLU A 164 20.10 3.94 -8.22
CA GLU A 164 20.15 4.54 -6.89
C GLU A 164 18.79 4.45 -6.18
N PRO A 165 18.77 4.03 -4.90
CA PRO A 165 17.55 3.99 -4.12
C PRO A 165 17.00 5.41 -3.90
N ASN A 166 15.94 5.73 -4.61
CA ASN A 166 15.19 6.98 -4.42
C ASN A 166 14.14 6.79 -3.30
N SER A 167 13.32 7.77 -3.02
CA SER A 167 12.28 7.72 -2.00
C SER A 167 10.94 8.23 -2.53
N GLY A 168 9.86 7.84 -1.84
CA GLY A 168 8.52 8.29 -2.15
C GLY A 168 7.89 7.62 -3.39
N PRO A 169 6.83 8.23 -3.97
CA PRO A 169 6.09 7.65 -5.11
C PRO A 169 6.96 7.40 -6.34
N GLY A 170 8.01 8.21 -6.56
CA GLY A 170 8.95 8.04 -7.67
C GLY A 170 9.68 6.70 -7.61
N LEU A 171 10.07 6.22 -6.43
CA LEU A 171 10.66 4.89 -6.27
C LEU A 171 9.70 3.81 -6.78
N LEU A 172 8.44 3.90 -6.40
CA LEU A 172 7.46 2.87 -6.69
C LEU A 172 7.03 2.88 -8.16
N PHE A 173 6.70 4.04 -8.72
CA PHE A 173 6.06 4.12 -10.04
C PHE A 173 7.03 4.40 -11.19
N VAL A 174 8.18 4.98 -10.93
CA VAL A 174 9.17 5.28 -11.98
C VAL A 174 10.36 4.32 -11.88
N THR A 175 11.03 4.30 -10.73
CA THR A 175 12.25 3.49 -10.56
C THR A 175 11.97 1.99 -10.70
N MET A 176 10.91 1.48 -10.04
CA MET A 176 10.54 0.06 -10.17
C MET A 176 10.01 -0.29 -11.56
N ALA A 177 9.30 0.63 -12.23
CA ALA A 177 8.87 0.39 -13.61
C ALA A 177 10.07 0.32 -14.58
N SER A 178 11.04 1.22 -14.44
CA SER A 178 12.28 1.19 -15.21
C SER A 178 13.10 -0.08 -14.97
N LEU A 179 13.13 -0.55 -13.71
CA LEU A 179 13.76 -1.80 -13.35
C LEU A 179 13.12 -3.00 -14.07
N PHE A 180 11.79 -3.10 -14.04
CA PHE A 180 11.08 -4.21 -14.68
C PHE A 180 11.25 -4.25 -16.19
N LYS A 181 11.61 -3.14 -16.83
CA LYS A 181 11.98 -3.10 -18.25
C LYS A 181 13.29 -3.87 -18.54
N GLU A 182 14.26 -3.76 -17.65
CA GLU A 182 15.61 -4.31 -17.85
C GLU A 182 15.73 -5.80 -17.49
N ILE A 183 14.77 -6.37 -16.77
CA ILE A 183 14.87 -7.74 -16.27
C ILE A 183 14.15 -8.77 -17.16
N PRO A 184 14.65 -10.01 -17.22
CA PRO A 184 13.94 -11.10 -17.89
C PRO A 184 12.55 -11.33 -17.28
N PHE A 185 11.52 -11.50 -18.12
CA PHE A 185 10.13 -11.61 -17.70
C PHE A 185 9.60 -10.37 -16.95
N GLY A 186 10.24 -9.21 -17.09
CA GLY A 186 9.91 -8.01 -16.35
C GLY A 186 8.47 -7.53 -16.55
N MET A 187 7.88 -7.70 -17.73
CA MET A 187 6.47 -7.41 -17.97
C MET A 187 5.56 -8.21 -17.01
N PHE A 188 5.81 -9.50 -16.82
CA PHE A 188 5.04 -10.34 -15.92
C PHE A 188 5.30 -9.99 -14.45
N LEU A 189 6.56 -9.87 -14.06
CA LEU A 189 6.97 -9.55 -12.68
C LEU A 189 6.53 -8.14 -12.29
N GLY A 190 6.65 -7.18 -13.19
CA GLY A 190 6.19 -5.81 -12.97
C GLY A 190 4.68 -5.71 -12.87
N GLY A 191 3.93 -6.38 -13.75
CA GLY A 191 2.48 -6.47 -13.66
C GLY A 191 2.03 -7.08 -12.33
N LEU A 192 2.69 -8.15 -11.90
CA LEU A 192 2.46 -8.81 -10.61
C LEU A 192 2.75 -7.86 -9.44
N PHE A 193 3.86 -7.14 -9.48
CA PHE A 193 4.25 -6.16 -8.46
C PHE A 193 3.22 -5.03 -8.33
N PHE A 194 2.83 -4.40 -9.45
CA PHE A 194 1.85 -3.30 -9.40
C PHE A 194 0.45 -3.78 -9.03
N PHE A 195 0.08 -5.00 -9.40
CA PHE A 195 -1.15 -5.62 -8.91
C PHE A 195 -1.12 -5.84 -7.39
N LEU A 196 0.02 -6.27 -6.85
CA LEU A 196 0.25 -6.39 -5.41
C LEU A 196 0.12 -5.03 -4.69
N VAL A 197 0.75 -4.00 -5.24
CA VAL A 197 0.66 -2.63 -4.70
C VAL A 197 -0.79 -2.13 -4.68
N PHE A 198 -1.53 -2.39 -5.77
CA PHE A 198 -2.95 -2.06 -5.84
C PHE A 198 -3.78 -2.76 -4.75
N ILE A 199 -3.58 -4.07 -4.57
CA ILE A 199 -4.26 -4.85 -3.52
C ILE A 199 -3.92 -4.31 -2.12
N ALA A 200 -2.64 -4.04 -1.85
CA ALA A 200 -2.19 -3.52 -0.56
C ALA A 200 -2.83 -2.16 -0.26
N ALA A 201 -2.82 -1.24 -1.22
CA ALA A 201 -3.45 0.07 -1.08
C ALA A 201 -4.97 -0.05 -0.88
N PHE A 202 -5.64 -0.89 -1.67
CA PHE A 202 -7.09 -1.07 -1.63
C PHE A 202 -7.56 -1.62 -0.28
N THR A 203 -6.90 -2.66 0.24
CA THR A 203 -7.24 -3.24 1.55
C THR A 203 -7.01 -2.25 2.69
N SER A 204 -5.93 -1.46 2.63
CA SER A 204 -5.62 -0.43 3.61
C SER A 204 -6.68 0.68 3.64
N ILE A 205 -7.08 1.18 2.46
CA ILE A 205 -8.11 2.24 2.36
C ILE A 205 -9.45 1.74 2.91
N ILE A 206 -9.84 0.50 2.60
CA ILE A 206 -11.09 -0.09 3.13
C ILE A 206 -11.03 -0.17 4.66
N GLY A 207 -9.91 -0.59 5.24
CA GLY A 207 -9.73 -0.66 6.68
C GLY A 207 -9.87 0.71 7.35
N LEU A 208 -9.26 1.75 6.79
CA LEU A 208 -9.37 3.12 7.28
C LEU A 208 -10.79 3.67 7.13
N LEU A 209 -11.43 3.39 6.00
CA LEU A 209 -12.81 3.82 5.75
C LEU A 209 -13.79 3.18 6.75
N GLU A 210 -13.58 1.94 7.14
CA GLU A 210 -14.42 1.25 8.14
C GLU A 210 -14.39 1.98 9.49
N ALA A 211 -13.23 2.50 9.90
CA ALA A 211 -13.11 3.27 11.12
C ALA A 211 -13.99 4.53 11.10
N VAL A 212 -14.01 5.24 9.98
CA VAL A 212 -14.82 6.44 9.80
C VAL A 212 -16.32 6.09 9.72
N ILE A 213 -16.67 5.03 8.98
CA ILE A 213 -18.05 4.56 8.83
C ILE A 213 -18.63 4.14 10.19
N SER A 214 -17.90 3.35 10.97
CA SER A 214 -18.32 2.90 12.30
C SER A 214 -18.56 4.09 13.23
N THR A 215 -17.62 5.02 13.28
CA THR A 215 -17.76 6.24 14.08
C THR A 215 -18.97 7.06 13.66
N ALA A 216 -19.23 7.20 12.37
CA ALA A 216 -20.39 7.93 11.87
C ALA A 216 -21.71 7.23 12.20
N MET A 217 -21.76 5.88 12.12
CA MET A 217 -22.93 5.11 12.53
C MET A 217 -23.29 5.35 14.01
N ASP A 218 -22.28 5.31 14.87
CA ASP A 218 -22.46 5.45 16.30
C ASP A 218 -22.81 6.89 16.71
N SER A 219 -22.15 7.87 16.12
CA SER A 219 -22.34 9.29 16.43
C SER A 219 -23.67 9.85 15.92
N PHE A 220 -24.05 9.50 14.70
CA PHE A 220 -25.28 10.01 14.06
C PHE A 220 -26.47 9.06 14.16
N LYS A 221 -26.28 7.84 14.71
CA LYS A 221 -27.30 6.80 14.82
C LYS A 221 -27.99 6.49 13.48
N ILE A 222 -27.23 6.48 12.41
CA ILE A 222 -27.71 6.20 11.05
C ILE A 222 -27.38 4.77 10.62
N SER A 223 -28.12 4.28 9.63
CA SER A 223 -27.88 2.95 9.07
C SER A 223 -26.53 2.88 8.33
N ARG A 224 -25.94 1.68 8.26
CA ARG A 224 -24.65 1.45 7.59
C ARG A 224 -24.61 2.01 6.17
N ILE A 225 -25.64 1.76 5.37
CA ILE A 225 -25.68 2.24 3.96
C ILE A 225 -25.61 3.77 3.92
N LYS A 226 -26.35 4.46 4.79
CA LYS A 226 -26.33 5.94 4.85
C LYS A 226 -24.94 6.44 5.30
N SER A 227 -24.32 5.78 6.27
CA SER A 227 -23.00 6.12 6.73
C SER A 227 -21.95 5.91 5.64
N VAL A 228 -22.00 4.77 4.92
CA VAL A 228 -21.09 4.49 3.79
C VAL A 228 -21.21 5.57 2.71
N LEU A 229 -22.43 5.87 2.28
CA LEU A 229 -22.66 6.90 1.25
C LEU A 229 -22.15 8.26 1.71
N MET A 230 -22.44 8.65 2.95
CA MET A 230 -21.96 9.92 3.52
C MET A 230 -20.43 9.97 3.58
N CYS A 231 -19.78 8.94 4.15
CA CYS A 231 -18.33 8.94 4.32
C CYS A 231 -17.60 8.87 2.97
N VAL A 232 -18.04 8.01 2.05
CA VAL A 232 -17.40 7.88 0.73
C VAL A 232 -17.60 9.17 -0.09
N SER A 233 -18.79 9.76 -0.08
CA SER A 233 -19.03 11.02 -0.79
C SER A 233 -18.17 12.13 -0.22
N MET A 234 -18.05 12.22 1.10
CA MET A 234 -17.21 13.24 1.76
C MET A 234 -15.71 13.00 1.42
N THR A 235 -15.24 11.76 1.46
CA THR A 235 -13.87 11.43 1.08
C THR A 235 -13.61 11.78 -0.39
N PHE A 236 -14.54 11.47 -1.29
CA PHE A 236 -14.44 11.84 -2.70
C PHE A 236 -14.37 13.35 -2.91
N ILE A 237 -15.26 14.11 -2.25
CA ILE A 237 -15.26 15.59 -2.32
C ILE A 237 -13.93 16.17 -1.82
N LEU A 238 -13.37 15.63 -0.73
CA LEU A 238 -12.08 16.05 -0.19
C LEU A 238 -10.89 15.60 -1.05
N CYS A 239 -11.06 14.56 -1.86
CA CYS A 239 -10.04 14.12 -2.83
C CYS A 239 -9.88 15.13 -3.98
N VAL A 240 -10.95 15.78 -4.43
CA VAL A 240 -10.91 16.71 -5.56
C VAL A 240 -9.90 17.86 -5.38
N PRO A 241 -9.88 18.61 -4.27
CA PRO A 241 -8.86 19.64 -4.03
C PRO A 241 -7.43 19.09 -4.03
N ASN A 242 -7.22 17.89 -3.49
CA ASN A 242 -5.90 17.24 -3.52
C ASN A 242 -5.46 16.97 -4.96
N VAL A 243 -6.34 16.40 -5.79
CA VAL A 243 -6.07 16.15 -7.20
C VAL A 243 -5.75 17.45 -7.94
N LEU A 244 -6.52 18.50 -7.72
CA LEU A 244 -6.26 19.81 -8.32
C LEU A 244 -4.96 20.44 -7.85
N GLY A 245 -4.56 20.23 -6.60
CA GLY A 245 -3.27 20.69 -6.07
C GLY A 245 -2.05 19.97 -6.64
N TYR A 246 -2.19 18.71 -7.09
CA TYR A 246 -1.14 17.99 -7.81
C TYR A 246 -1.02 18.41 -9.28
N SER A 247 -2.08 18.92 -9.87
CA SER A 247 -2.13 19.28 -11.30
C SER A 247 -1.65 20.72 -11.60
N THR A 248 -1.38 21.51 -10.57
CA THR A 248 -0.82 22.87 -10.67
C THR A 248 0.67 22.88 -10.44
#